data_10b3c9b726bb39ef448aec424c213170
#
_entry.id   10b3c9b726bb39ef448aec424c213170
#
_cell.length_a   1.000
_cell.length_b   1.000
_cell.length_c   1.000
_cell.angle_alpha   90.00
_cell.angle_beta   90.00
_cell.angle_gamma   90.00
#
_symmetry.space_group_name_H-M   'P 1'
#
loop_
_entity.id
_entity.type
_entity.pdbx_description
1 polymer ?
#
loop_
_entity_poly.entity_id
_entity_poly.type
_entity_poly.pdbx_seq_one_letter_code
_entity_poly.pdbx_strand_id
1 'polypeptide(L)'
;MNKIIILILSLVLVSCEKKDRIEIDNIDGYKVEKKFKNDTLVSSKTYDGDMLIWEMLYNKNGITEKATEFYPTGSIKSVSTLQKEPNYYYDIEYYESGEKQMMGESNLIKSRQSRLRRGAAIFYTKQQKISSILVFFNDGKEKEYLVRETILDTITDKILTDREYDPPALLK
;
A
#
# COMPACT_ATOMS: atom_id res chain seq x y z
N MET A 1 35.19 67.36 -9.49
CA MET A 1 34.86 66.44 -8.26
C MET A 1 33.80 65.42 -8.67
N ASN A 2 34.23 64.23 -9.07
CA ASN A 2 33.35 63.17 -9.49
C ASN A 2 33.00 62.31 -8.27
N LYS A 3 31.72 62.29 -7.87
CA LYS A 3 31.23 61.40 -6.83
C LYS A 3 30.90 60.05 -7.50
N ILE A 4 31.73 59.07 -7.22
CA ILE A 4 31.47 57.66 -7.55
C ILE A 4 30.42 57.15 -6.56
N ILE A 5 29.19 56.91 -7.02
CA ILE A 5 28.15 56.23 -6.25
C ILE A 5 28.41 54.74 -6.43
N ILE A 6 28.95 54.11 -5.39
CA ILE A 6 29.06 52.63 -5.31
C ILE A 6 27.68 52.10 -4.94
N LEU A 7 26.95 51.58 -5.93
CA LEU A 7 25.71 50.85 -5.72
C LEU A 7 26.05 49.43 -5.21
N ILE A 8 26.02 49.25 -3.90
CA ILE A 8 26.14 47.91 -3.31
C ILE A 8 24.82 47.19 -3.56
N LEU A 9 24.79 46.38 -4.61
CA LEU A 9 23.70 45.45 -4.91
C LEU A 9 23.83 44.28 -3.92
N SER A 10 23.17 44.41 -2.76
CA SER A 10 23.04 43.29 -1.83
C SER A 10 22.17 42.22 -2.49
N LEU A 11 22.82 41.22 -3.10
CA LEU A 11 22.15 39.96 -3.48
C LEU A 11 21.70 39.27 -2.20
N VAL A 12 20.45 39.45 -1.80
CA VAL A 12 19.79 38.63 -0.83
C VAL A 12 19.60 37.27 -1.49
N LEU A 13 20.56 36.39 -1.31
CA LEU A 13 20.39 34.98 -1.59
C LEU A 13 19.35 34.45 -0.57
N VAL A 14 18.10 34.49 -0.96
CA VAL A 14 17.06 33.75 -0.25
C VAL A 14 17.39 32.28 -0.47
N SER A 15 18.23 31.74 0.40
CA SER A 15 18.42 30.30 0.52
C SER A 15 17.06 29.71 0.90
N CYS A 16 16.41 29.14 -0.07
CA CYS A 16 15.21 28.34 0.16
C CYS A 16 15.68 27.06 0.83
N GLU A 17 15.93 27.12 2.15
CA GLU A 17 16.27 25.92 2.94
C GLU A 17 15.06 24.99 2.88
N LYS A 18 15.22 23.87 2.19
CA LYS A 18 14.27 22.78 2.21
C LYS A 18 14.16 22.28 3.66
N LYS A 19 12.98 22.42 4.24
CA LYS A 19 12.76 22.09 5.65
C LYS A 19 12.08 20.75 5.82
N ASP A 20 12.53 20.00 6.80
CA ASP A 20 11.79 18.88 7.32
C ASP A 20 10.60 19.42 8.11
N ARG A 21 9.40 18.87 7.88
CA ARG A 21 8.18 19.29 8.57
C ARG A 21 7.19 18.14 8.72
N ILE A 22 6.29 18.32 9.68
CA ILE A 22 5.13 17.46 9.87
C ILE A 22 3.89 18.34 9.67
N GLU A 23 2.97 17.86 8.84
CA GLU A 23 1.64 18.46 8.65
C GLU A 23 0.58 17.53 9.21
N ILE A 24 -0.44 18.09 9.81
CA ILE A 24 -1.58 17.34 10.36
C ILE A 24 -2.85 17.86 9.72
N ASP A 25 -3.57 16.97 9.05
CA ASP A 25 -4.86 17.23 8.42
C ASP A 25 -5.96 16.40 9.09
N ASN A 26 -7.21 16.87 8.97
CA ASN A 26 -8.38 16.07 9.27
C ASN A 26 -9.13 15.81 7.96
N ILE A 27 -9.20 14.56 7.53
CA ILE A 27 -9.82 14.16 6.26
C ILE A 27 -10.88 13.10 6.58
N ASP A 28 -12.14 13.40 6.27
CA ASP A 28 -13.30 12.50 6.49
C ASP A 28 -13.40 11.94 7.92
N GLY A 29 -13.01 12.75 8.92
CA GLY A 29 -13.04 12.38 10.34
C GLY A 29 -11.77 11.68 10.84
N TYR A 30 -10.82 11.37 9.96
CA TYR A 30 -9.54 10.78 10.31
C TYR A 30 -8.46 11.85 10.46
N LYS A 31 -7.62 11.71 11.49
CA LYS A 31 -6.40 12.50 11.62
C LYS A 31 -5.32 11.91 10.72
N VAL A 32 -4.76 12.73 9.81
CA VAL A 32 -3.67 12.33 8.90
C VAL A 32 -2.43 13.14 9.21
N GLU A 33 -1.38 12.47 9.65
CA GLU A 33 -0.06 13.05 9.90
C GLU A 33 0.85 12.77 8.70
N LYS A 34 1.36 13.82 8.06
CA LYS A 34 2.24 13.76 6.89
C LYS A 34 3.63 14.25 7.26
N LYS A 35 4.66 13.45 7.00
CA LYS A 35 6.06 13.81 7.23
C LYS A 35 6.75 14.14 5.91
N PHE A 36 7.34 15.31 5.84
CA PHE A 36 8.14 15.77 4.71
C PHE A 36 9.61 15.84 5.10
N LYS A 37 10.47 15.45 4.16
CA LYS A 37 11.92 15.61 4.24
C LYS A 37 12.37 16.37 2.99
N ASN A 38 13.02 17.52 3.18
CA ASN A 38 13.40 18.41 2.07
C ASN A 38 12.21 18.71 1.15
N ASP A 39 11.04 19.03 1.70
CA ASP A 39 9.76 19.27 1.00
C ASP A 39 9.17 18.06 0.24
N THR A 40 9.80 16.89 0.32
CA THR A 40 9.28 15.67 -0.28
C THR A 40 8.52 14.87 0.77
N LEU A 41 7.28 14.47 0.46
CA LEU A 41 6.50 13.58 1.33
C LEU A 41 7.21 12.22 1.42
N VAL A 42 7.58 11.81 2.63
CA VAL A 42 8.28 10.53 2.87
C VAL A 42 7.45 9.51 3.63
N SER A 43 6.49 9.97 4.45
CA SER A 43 5.55 9.06 5.11
C SER A 43 4.25 9.77 5.48
N SER A 44 3.19 8.98 5.65
CA SER A 44 1.96 9.43 6.29
C SER A 44 1.42 8.38 7.25
N LYS A 45 0.71 8.84 8.29
CA LYS A 45 0.01 8.03 9.26
C LYS A 45 -1.42 8.49 9.37
N THR A 46 -2.36 7.56 9.36
CA THR A 46 -3.78 7.85 9.50
C THR A 46 -4.29 7.23 10.78
N TYR A 47 -5.04 8.02 11.54
CA TYR A 47 -5.58 7.63 12.83
C TYR A 47 -7.10 7.75 12.84
N ASP A 48 -7.76 6.79 13.48
CA ASP A 48 -9.15 6.85 13.91
C ASP A 48 -9.15 7.12 15.43
N GLY A 49 -9.49 8.38 15.82
CA GLY A 49 -9.17 8.86 17.16
C GLY A 49 -7.67 8.80 17.44
N ASP A 50 -7.27 8.04 18.48
CA ASP A 50 -5.86 7.82 18.83
C ASP A 50 -5.27 6.53 18.22
N MET A 51 -6.08 5.76 17.52
CA MET A 51 -5.71 4.46 16.98
C MET A 51 -5.09 4.61 15.59
N LEU A 52 -3.83 4.15 15.43
CA LEU A 52 -3.18 4.09 14.12
C LEU A 52 -3.83 3.00 13.27
N ILE A 53 -4.40 3.39 12.13
CA ILE A 53 -5.05 2.46 11.20
C ILE A 53 -4.24 2.23 9.91
N TRP A 54 -3.46 3.23 9.48
CA TRP A 54 -2.62 3.15 8.28
C TRP A 54 -1.28 3.86 8.47
N GLU A 55 -0.23 3.26 7.95
CA GLU A 55 1.08 3.89 7.75
C GLU A 55 1.52 3.69 6.31
N MET A 56 1.93 4.76 5.64
CA MET A 56 2.44 4.72 4.27
C MET A 56 3.84 5.32 4.20
N LEU A 57 4.73 4.67 3.47
CA LEU A 57 6.04 5.17 3.09
C LEU A 57 6.02 5.48 1.59
N TYR A 58 6.65 6.58 1.21
CA TYR A 58 6.69 7.04 -0.17
C TYR A 58 8.12 7.07 -0.69
N ASN A 59 8.31 6.69 -1.94
CA ASN A 59 9.59 6.85 -2.61
C ASN A 59 9.77 8.29 -3.12
N LYS A 60 10.94 8.58 -3.70
CA LYS A 60 11.29 9.90 -4.23
C LYS A 60 10.36 10.40 -5.35
N ASN A 61 9.59 9.51 -5.99
CA ASN A 61 8.62 9.85 -7.04
C ASN A 61 7.22 10.10 -6.47
N GLY A 62 7.05 10.08 -5.14
CA GLY A 62 5.75 10.21 -4.46
C GLY A 62 4.85 9.00 -4.60
N ILE A 63 5.40 7.86 -5.01
CA ILE A 63 4.65 6.59 -5.11
C ILE A 63 4.77 5.87 -3.79
N THR A 64 3.66 5.31 -3.29
CA THR A 64 3.67 4.48 -2.07
C THR A 64 4.58 3.28 -2.27
N GLU A 65 5.70 3.23 -1.54
CA GLU A 65 6.64 2.13 -1.55
C GLU A 65 6.18 0.99 -0.63
N LYS A 66 5.63 1.36 0.52
CA LYS A 66 5.07 0.42 1.49
C LYS A 66 3.82 1.02 2.13
N ALA A 67 2.78 0.20 2.27
CA ALA A 67 1.60 0.52 3.07
C ALA A 67 1.38 -0.57 4.11
N THR A 68 1.12 -0.16 5.35
CA THR A 68 0.79 -1.06 6.46
C THR A 68 -0.56 -0.68 7.01
N GLU A 69 -1.48 -1.63 7.10
CA GLU A 69 -2.77 -1.50 7.77
C GLU A 69 -2.71 -2.20 9.12
N PHE A 70 -3.40 -1.64 10.11
CA PHE A 70 -3.42 -2.17 11.46
C PHE A 70 -4.84 -2.57 11.87
N TYR A 71 -4.95 -3.58 12.71
CA TYR A 71 -6.15 -3.90 13.46
C TYR A 71 -6.35 -2.89 14.61
N PRO A 72 -7.58 -2.78 15.14
CA PRO A 72 -7.85 -1.94 16.34
C PRO A 72 -6.97 -2.29 17.53
N THR A 73 -6.48 -3.50 17.64
CA THR A 73 -5.54 -3.96 18.68
C THR A 73 -4.11 -3.45 18.49
N GLY A 74 -3.82 -2.78 17.33
CA GLY A 74 -2.48 -2.32 16.97
C GLY A 74 -1.61 -3.40 16.30
N SER A 75 -2.10 -4.65 16.16
CA SER A 75 -1.40 -5.66 15.38
C SER A 75 -1.51 -5.39 13.88
N ILE A 76 -0.53 -5.87 13.11
CA ILE A 76 -0.52 -5.66 11.65
C ILE A 76 -1.63 -6.50 11.01
N LYS A 77 -2.49 -5.84 10.20
CA LYS A 77 -3.53 -6.49 9.41
C LYS A 77 -3.06 -6.80 7.99
N SER A 78 -2.37 -5.84 7.34
CA SER A 78 -1.81 -6.08 6.02
C SER A 78 -0.53 -5.27 5.79
N VAL A 79 0.34 -5.79 4.92
CA VAL A 79 1.51 -5.09 4.40
C VAL A 79 1.52 -5.23 2.89
N SER A 80 1.63 -4.10 2.22
CA SER A 80 1.76 -4.03 0.77
C SER A 80 3.09 -3.38 0.42
N THR A 81 3.89 -4.02 -0.41
CA THR A 81 5.21 -3.55 -0.81
C THR A 81 5.28 -3.41 -2.32
N LEU A 82 5.69 -2.23 -2.79
CA LEU A 82 5.86 -1.95 -4.21
C LEU A 82 6.95 -2.86 -4.80
N GLN A 83 6.59 -3.60 -5.84
CA GLN A 83 7.52 -4.46 -6.60
C GLN A 83 7.97 -3.78 -7.88
N LYS A 84 7.03 -3.06 -8.53
CA LYS A 84 7.31 -2.34 -9.79
C LYS A 84 6.42 -1.12 -9.90
N GLU A 85 7.04 0.03 -10.15
CA GLU A 85 6.31 1.26 -10.46
C GLU A 85 5.46 1.13 -11.73
N PRO A 86 4.34 1.83 -11.80
CA PRO A 86 3.83 2.76 -10.79
C PRO A 86 2.88 2.12 -9.75
N ASN A 87 2.46 0.86 -9.88
CA ASN A 87 1.30 0.36 -9.16
C ASN A 87 1.27 -1.16 -8.92
N TYR A 88 2.37 -1.86 -9.08
CA TYR A 88 2.45 -3.31 -8.88
C TYR A 88 3.02 -3.63 -7.50
N TYR A 89 2.24 -4.34 -6.68
CA TYR A 89 2.53 -4.63 -5.28
C TYR A 89 2.51 -6.11 -4.98
N TYR A 90 3.23 -6.47 -3.93
CA TYR A 90 3.12 -7.74 -3.23
C TYR A 90 2.47 -7.49 -1.89
N ASP A 91 1.38 -8.21 -1.62
CA ASP A 91 0.55 -8.04 -0.44
C ASP A 91 0.67 -9.25 0.48
N ILE A 92 0.75 -8.99 1.79
CA ILE A 92 0.63 -10.01 2.83
C ILE A 92 -0.46 -9.54 3.78
N GLU A 93 -1.46 -10.38 4.00
CA GLU A 93 -2.49 -10.18 5.02
C GLU A 93 -2.23 -11.11 6.21
N TYR A 94 -2.58 -10.66 7.39
CA TYR A 94 -2.39 -11.39 8.63
C TYR A 94 -3.71 -11.55 9.36
N TYR A 95 -3.85 -12.63 10.11
CA TYR A 95 -4.85 -12.72 11.17
C TYR A 95 -4.49 -11.77 12.30
N GLU A 96 -5.47 -11.35 13.09
CA GLU A 96 -5.23 -10.46 14.24
C GLU A 96 -4.23 -11.04 15.26
N SER A 97 -4.12 -12.36 15.33
CA SER A 97 -3.14 -13.11 16.13
C SER A 97 -1.70 -13.09 15.56
N GLY A 98 -1.51 -12.53 14.35
CA GLY A 98 -0.20 -12.28 13.74
C GLY A 98 0.27 -13.31 12.72
N GLU A 99 -0.42 -14.45 12.57
CA GLU A 99 -0.11 -15.45 11.56
C GLU A 99 -0.53 -14.96 10.17
N LYS A 100 0.17 -15.40 9.13
CA LYS A 100 -0.21 -15.06 7.76
C LYS A 100 -1.58 -15.65 7.41
N GLN A 101 -2.42 -14.83 6.80
CA GLN A 101 -3.73 -15.21 6.27
C GLN A 101 -3.71 -15.35 4.76
N MET A 102 -3.03 -14.44 4.06
CA MET A 102 -2.93 -14.45 2.61
C MET A 102 -1.61 -13.83 2.16
N MET A 103 -1.10 -14.27 1.03
CA MET A 103 -0.06 -13.55 0.30
C MET A 103 -0.30 -13.66 -1.20
N GLY A 104 0.02 -12.59 -1.94
CA GLY A 104 -0.22 -12.52 -3.37
C GLY A 104 0.16 -11.17 -3.97
N GLU A 105 -0.15 -11.02 -5.24
CA GLU A 105 0.19 -9.83 -6.01
C GLU A 105 -1.05 -9.00 -6.33
N SER A 106 -0.87 -7.68 -6.44
CA SER A 106 -1.96 -6.76 -6.79
C SER A 106 -1.49 -5.57 -7.62
N ASN A 107 -2.47 -4.92 -8.26
CA ASN A 107 -2.31 -3.61 -8.83
C ASN A 107 -3.13 -2.57 -8.05
N LEU A 108 -2.52 -1.45 -7.67
CA LEU A 108 -3.24 -0.31 -7.12
C LEU A 108 -3.96 0.45 -8.23
N ILE A 109 -5.28 0.58 -8.11
CA ILE A 109 -6.11 1.36 -9.02
C ILE A 109 -6.32 2.75 -8.40
N LYS A 110 -5.60 3.74 -8.91
CA LYS A 110 -5.58 5.12 -8.35
C LYS A 110 -6.96 5.78 -8.31
N SER A 111 -7.81 5.52 -9.32
CA SER A 111 -9.16 6.12 -9.41
C SER A 111 -10.08 5.71 -8.27
N ARG A 112 -9.84 4.55 -7.64
CA ARG A 112 -10.66 4.00 -6.55
C ARG A 112 -9.91 3.87 -5.23
N GLN A 113 -8.60 4.11 -5.22
CA GLN A 113 -7.70 3.84 -4.07
C GLN A 113 -7.82 2.37 -3.59
N SER A 114 -8.21 1.48 -4.49
CA SER A 114 -8.39 0.05 -4.23
C SER A 114 -7.32 -0.78 -4.93
N ARG A 115 -7.09 -1.97 -4.42
CA ARG A 115 -6.18 -2.95 -5.02
C ARG A 115 -6.99 -4.06 -5.67
N LEU A 116 -6.57 -4.46 -6.86
CA LEU A 116 -7.09 -5.63 -7.57
C LEU A 116 -6.00 -6.69 -7.62
N ARG A 117 -6.34 -7.90 -7.18
CA ARG A 117 -5.41 -9.05 -7.18
C ARG A 117 -5.06 -9.47 -8.61
N ARG A 118 -3.87 -10.02 -8.75
CA ARG A 118 -3.40 -10.63 -10.00
C ARG A 118 -2.47 -11.80 -9.69
N GLY A 119 -2.37 -12.75 -10.66
CA GLY A 119 -1.55 -13.93 -10.44
C GLY A 119 -2.07 -14.81 -9.31
N ALA A 120 -1.21 -15.62 -8.74
CA ALA A 120 -1.57 -16.52 -7.66
C ALA A 120 -1.60 -15.79 -6.31
N ALA A 121 -2.68 -15.99 -5.54
CA ALA A 121 -2.77 -15.66 -4.14
C ALA A 121 -2.90 -16.95 -3.33
N ILE A 122 -2.09 -17.08 -2.28
CA ILE A 122 -2.05 -18.24 -1.40
C ILE A 122 -2.71 -17.87 -0.08
N PHE A 123 -3.67 -18.65 0.33
CA PHE A 123 -4.40 -18.48 1.58
C PHE A 123 -3.99 -19.54 2.59
N TYR A 124 -3.87 -19.13 3.85
CA TYR A 124 -3.41 -19.95 4.96
C TYR A 124 -4.47 -20.06 6.05
N THR A 125 -4.47 -21.17 6.74
CA THR A 125 -5.15 -21.28 8.05
C THR A 125 -4.33 -20.59 9.14
N LYS A 126 -4.93 -20.40 10.33
CA LYS A 126 -4.18 -19.94 11.52
C LYS A 126 -3.02 -20.87 11.91
N GLN A 127 -3.09 -22.17 11.57
CA GLN A 127 -2.02 -23.15 11.77
C GLN A 127 -0.94 -23.09 10.67
N GLN A 128 -0.98 -22.07 9.82
CA GLN A 128 -0.06 -21.83 8.72
C GLN A 128 -0.02 -22.95 7.66
N LYS A 129 -1.10 -23.71 7.52
CA LYS A 129 -1.29 -24.64 6.42
C LYS A 129 -1.96 -23.95 5.25
N ILE A 130 -1.59 -24.28 4.02
CA ILE A 130 -2.24 -23.76 2.82
C ILE A 130 -3.65 -24.32 2.76
N SER A 131 -4.65 -23.42 2.71
CA SER A 131 -6.05 -23.78 2.56
C SER A 131 -6.54 -23.66 1.13
N SER A 132 -6.04 -22.66 0.38
CA SER A 132 -6.37 -22.50 -1.02
C SER A 132 -5.31 -21.70 -1.78
N ILE A 133 -5.29 -21.91 -3.10
CA ILE A 133 -4.53 -21.13 -4.06
C ILE A 133 -5.53 -20.63 -5.09
N LEU A 134 -5.69 -19.31 -5.20
CA LEU A 134 -6.58 -18.67 -6.15
C LEU A 134 -5.75 -17.91 -7.18
N VAL A 135 -6.09 -18.05 -8.45
CA VAL A 135 -5.41 -17.33 -9.54
C VAL A 135 -6.35 -16.24 -10.06
N PHE A 136 -5.86 -15.02 -10.03
CA PHE A 136 -6.61 -13.83 -10.41
C PHE A 136 -6.07 -13.21 -11.70
N PHE A 137 -6.97 -12.61 -12.46
CA PHE A 137 -6.67 -11.68 -13.54
C PHE A 137 -7.37 -10.35 -13.25
N ASN A 138 -6.76 -9.24 -13.56
CA ASN A 138 -7.43 -7.96 -13.57
C ASN A 138 -7.16 -7.22 -14.88
N ASP A 139 -8.13 -6.39 -15.30
CA ASP A 139 -8.07 -5.64 -16.55
C ASP A 139 -7.20 -4.36 -16.46
N GLY A 140 -6.59 -4.14 -15.30
CA GLY A 140 -5.80 -2.94 -15.00
C GLY A 140 -6.63 -1.66 -14.82
N LYS A 141 -7.96 -1.77 -14.88
CA LYS A 141 -8.91 -0.66 -14.73
C LYS A 141 -9.75 -0.82 -13.48
N GLU A 142 -10.71 -1.73 -13.50
CA GLU A 142 -11.69 -1.82 -12.42
C GLU A 142 -12.19 -3.24 -12.13
N LYS A 143 -11.88 -4.20 -12.96
CA LYS A 143 -12.43 -5.54 -12.88
C LYS A 143 -11.39 -6.55 -12.44
N GLU A 144 -11.79 -7.40 -11.51
CA GLU A 144 -11.03 -8.53 -11.01
C GLU A 144 -11.79 -9.81 -11.32
N TYR A 145 -11.08 -10.80 -11.82
CA TYR A 145 -11.63 -12.08 -12.25
C TYR A 145 -10.90 -13.23 -11.56
N LEU A 146 -11.63 -14.24 -11.13
CA LEU A 146 -11.08 -15.52 -10.72
C LEU A 146 -10.90 -16.42 -11.95
N VAL A 147 -9.69 -16.90 -12.18
CA VAL A 147 -9.32 -17.76 -13.31
C VAL A 147 -9.24 -19.22 -12.85
N ARG A 148 -8.65 -19.48 -11.70
CA ARG A 148 -8.50 -20.83 -11.14
C ARG A 148 -8.62 -20.82 -9.64
N GLU A 149 -9.18 -21.89 -9.11
CA GLU A 149 -9.31 -22.16 -7.69
C GLU A 149 -8.80 -23.56 -7.37
N THR A 150 -7.87 -23.67 -6.43
CA THR A 150 -7.43 -24.93 -5.86
C THR A 150 -7.65 -24.88 -4.37
N ILE A 151 -8.46 -25.80 -3.82
CA ILE A 151 -8.75 -25.93 -2.39
C ILE A 151 -8.09 -27.19 -1.87
N LEU A 152 -7.43 -27.09 -0.71
CA LEU A 152 -6.72 -28.18 -0.09
C LEU A 152 -7.39 -28.59 1.24
N ASP A 153 -7.38 -29.88 1.52
CA ASP A 153 -7.63 -30.40 2.86
C ASP A 153 -6.43 -30.04 3.75
N THR A 154 -6.65 -29.20 4.73
CA THR A 154 -5.61 -28.70 5.63
C THR A 154 -5.06 -29.74 6.61
N ILE A 155 -5.65 -30.94 6.67
CA ILE A 155 -5.19 -32.06 7.48
C ILE A 155 -4.28 -32.98 6.66
N THR A 156 -4.73 -33.34 5.47
CA THR A 156 -4.07 -34.35 4.61
C THR A 156 -3.25 -33.76 3.48
N ASP A 157 -3.33 -32.42 3.27
CA ASP A 157 -2.73 -31.67 2.16
C ASP A 157 -3.22 -32.15 0.77
N LYS A 158 -4.31 -32.92 0.72
CA LYS A 158 -4.91 -33.37 -0.55
C LYS A 158 -5.73 -32.28 -1.18
N ILE A 159 -5.71 -32.24 -2.51
CA ILE A 159 -6.57 -31.37 -3.29
C ILE A 159 -8.01 -31.85 -3.18
N LEU A 160 -8.88 -31.00 -2.66
CA LEU A 160 -10.33 -31.22 -2.57
C LEU A 160 -11.04 -30.69 -3.82
N THR A 161 -10.56 -29.56 -4.36
CA THR A 161 -11.11 -28.92 -5.55
C THR A 161 -9.96 -28.34 -6.37
N ASP A 162 -10.02 -28.56 -7.66
CA ASP A 162 -9.20 -27.86 -8.66
C ASP A 162 -10.11 -27.50 -9.82
N ARG A 163 -10.41 -26.22 -9.95
CA ARG A 163 -11.37 -25.70 -10.92
C ARG A 163 -10.74 -24.55 -11.70
N GLU A 164 -10.86 -24.64 -13.01
CA GLU A 164 -10.61 -23.54 -13.93
C GLU A 164 -11.92 -22.91 -14.38
N TYR A 165 -11.95 -21.59 -14.50
CA TYR A 165 -13.12 -20.81 -14.92
C TYR A 165 -12.91 -20.33 -16.35
N ASP A 166 -13.75 -20.83 -17.30
CA ASP A 166 -13.79 -20.40 -18.68
C ASP A 166 -15.25 -20.15 -19.09
N PRO A 167 -15.66 -18.89 -19.28
CA PRO A 167 -14.90 -17.66 -19.06
C PRO A 167 -14.58 -17.40 -17.59
N PRO A 168 -13.54 -16.58 -17.30
CA PRO A 168 -13.18 -16.23 -15.93
C PRO A 168 -14.33 -15.62 -15.14
N ALA A 169 -14.46 -15.99 -13.86
CA ALA A 169 -15.54 -15.51 -12.99
C ALA A 169 -15.26 -14.06 -12.52
N LEU A 170 -16.15 -13.12 -12.88
CA LEU A 170 -16.07 -11.73 -12.45
C LEU A 170 -16.33 -11.64 -10.94
N LEU A 171 -15.41 -10.98 -10.20
CA LEU A 171 -15.50 -10.77 -8.74
C LEU A 171 -15.81 -9.31 -8.37
N LYS A 172 -15.33 -8.36 -9.18
CA LYS A 172 -15.51 -6.90 -8.98
C LYS A 172 -15.63 -6.20 -10.32
#